data_467b45270accd3b1d240cfa60d4ed6eb
#
_entry.id   467b45270accd3b1d240cfa60d4ed6eb
#
_cell.length_a   1.000
_cell.length_b   1.000
_cell.length_c   1.000
_cell.angle_alpha   90.00
_cell.angle_beta   90.00
_cell.angle_gamma   90.00
#
_symmetry.space_group_name_H-M   'P 1'
#
loop_
_entity.id
_entity.type
_entity.pdbx_description
1 polymer ?
#
loop_
_entity_poly.entity_id
_entity_poly.type
_entity_poly.pdbx_seq_one_letter_code
_entity_poly.pdbx_strand_id
1 'polypeptide(L)'
;DACAAIACKEWLDVRMFGQVFAFKNVPVSFGVRGPVSIHQAISLSPIDIISMQITKSVNSESGKESKASDTMGMKHRVDFAVYKIMGSVNVQLAEKTGFSQEDAEALKEALKTLFENDACSARPEGSMEVCKMYWWQHDEKTPAISSGKIQRGFNIKQKKDRPKEFTDYEITWHVDGCKEPEEFDFV
;
A
#
# COMPACT_ATOMS: atom_id res chain seq x y z
N ASP A 1 7.96 27.48 -4.95
CA ASP A 1 8.20 27.23 -6.38
C ASP A 1 6.93 27.11 -7.16
N ALA A 2 6.76 27.95 -8.20
CA ALA A 2 5.52 27.99 -8.99
C ALA A 2 5.21 26.63 -9.66
N CYS A 3 6.23 25.94 -10.17
CA CYS A 3 6.05 24.61 -10.80
C CYS A 3 5.53 23.56 -9.82
N ALA A 4 6.03 23.56 -8.59
CA ALA A 4 5.55 22.63 -7.56
C ALA A 4 4.09 22.91 -7.18
N ALA A 5 3.70 24.19 -7.08
CA ALA A 5 2.32 24.57 -6.80
C ALA A 5 1.36 24.18 -7.94
N ILE A 6 1.78 24.35 -9.19
CA ILE A 6 0.99 23.92 -10.36
C ILE A 6 0.85 22.38 -10.34
N ALA A 7 1.94 21.66 -10.15
CA ALA A 7 1.92 20.19 -10.10
C ALA A 7 0.97 19.65 -8.99
N CYS A 8 1.02 20.25 -7.81
CA CYS A 8 0.10 19.88 -6.71
C CYS A 8 -1.37 20.21 -7.03
N LYS A 9 -1.62 21.27 -7.78
CA LYS A 9 -2.98 21.64 -8.18
C LYS A 9 -3.55 20.69 -9.21
N GLU A 10 -2.75 20.29 -10.20
CA GLU A 10 -3.21 19.48 -11.33
C GLU A 10 -3.30 17.99 -11.01
N TRP A 11 -2.36 17.46 -10.19
CA TRP A 11 -2.24 16.03 -9.94
C TRP A 11 -2.44 15.67 -8.48
N LEU A 12 -3.47 14.86 -8.21
CA LEU A 12 -3.85 14.40 -6.88
C LEU A 12 -2.75 13.56 -6.22
N ASP A 13 -2.14 12.64 -6.97
CA ASP A 13 -1.05 11.77 -6.51
C ASP A 13 0.20 12.58 -6.11
N VAL A 14 0.55 13.60 -6.89
CA VAL A 14 1.65 14.54 -6.54
C VAL A 14 1.33 15.29 -5.27
N ARG A 15 0.10 15.78 -5.11
CA ARG A 15 -0.36 16.50 -3.92
C ARG A 15 -0.38 15.60 -2.69
N MET A 16 -0.73 14.30 -2.86
CA MET A 16 -0.78 13.30 -1.80
C MET A 16 0.60 12.78 -1.39
N PHE A 17 1.32 12.21 -2.33
CA PHE A 17 2.52 11.41 -2.08
C PHE A 17 3.82 12.16 -2.37
N GLY A 18 3.72 13.23 -3.14
CA GLY A 18 4.86 13.97 -3.63
C GLY A 18 5.52 13.30 -4.84
N GLN A 19 6.41 14.03 -5.49
CA GLN A 19 7.13 13.55 -6.65
C GLN A 19 8.41 14.37 -6.84
N VAL A 20 9.42 13.75 -7.46
CA VAL A 20 10.64 14.43 -7.93
C VAL A 20 10.54 14.59 -9.45
N PHE A 21 10.60 15.83 -9.90
CA PHE A 21 10.63 16.18 -11.32
C PHE A 21 12.06 16.55 -11.70
N ALA A 22 12.76 15.62 -12.32
CA ALA A 22 14.12 15.81 -12.80
C ALA A 22 14.27 15.05 -14.12
N PHE A 23 14.13 15.79 -15.23
CA PHE A 23 14.18 15.20 -16.56
C PHE A 23 15.50 15.56 -17.25
N LYS A 24 16.09 14.59 -17.94
CA LYS A 24 17.26 14.81 -18.77
C LYS A 24 16.92 15.81 -19.87
N ASN A 25 17.74 16.82 -20.05
CA ASN A 25 17.55 17.93 -21.02
C ASN A 25 16.47 18.96 -20.69
N VAL A 26 15.94 18.96 -19.47
CA VAL A 26 15.05 20.04 -18.98
C VAL A 26 15.82 20.81 -17.91
N PRO A 27 15.96 22.15 -18.03
CA PRO A 27 16.77 22.95 -17.10
C PRO A 27 16.11 23.14 -15.72
N VAL A 28 14.86 22.66 -15.55
CA VAL A 28 14.10 22.80 -14.31
C VAL A 28 14.04 21.44 -13.59
N SER A 29 14.47 21.44 -12.34
CA SER A 29 14.33 20.31 -11.43
C SER A 29 13.71 20.79 -10.12
N PHE A 30 12.68 20.11 -9.66
CA PHE A 30 12.03 20.41 -8.39
C PHE A 30 11.44 19.14 -7.76
N GLY A 31 11.22 19.20 -6.45
CA GLY A 31 10.58 18.12 -5.70
C GLY A 31 9.39 18.61 -4.89
N VAL A 32 8.38 17.76 -4.79
CA VAL A 32 7.24 17.92 -3.90
C VAL A 32 7.32 16.84 -2.85
N ARG A 33 7.22 17.20 -1.57
CA ARG A 33 7.08 16.25 -0.47
C ARG A 33 5.61 16.21 -0.05
N GLY A 34 4.95 15.10 -0.34
CA GLY A 34 3.54 14.90 0.01
C GLY A 34 3.32 14.62 1.49
N PRO A 35 2.08 14.83 1.98
CA PRO A 35 1.67 14.58 3.36
C PRO A 35 1.46 13.10 3.67
N VAL A 36 1.14 12.28 2.68
CA VAL A 36 0.77 10.88 2.85
C VAL A 36 2.00 9.99 2.85
N SER A 37 2.13 9.18 3.89
CA SER A 37 3.17 8.15 4.00
C SER A 37 2.52 6.79 4.20
N ILE A 38 2.83 5.84 3.31
CA ILE A 38 2.42 4.45 3.43
C ILE A 38 3.66 3.62 3.78
N HIS A 39 3.56 2.83 4.84
CA HIS A 39 4.64 1.96 5.28
C HIS A 39 4.63 0.65 4.50
N GLN A 40 5.72 -0.10 4.62
CA GLN A 40 5.83 -1.44 4.07
C GLN A 40 4.76 -2.36 4.68
N ALA A 41 4.12 -3.17 3.85
CA ALA A 41 3.23 -4.24 4.29
C ALA A 41 4.04 -5.37 4.92
N ILE A 42 3.63 -5.80 6.11
CA ILE A 42 4.31 -6.88 6.86
C ILE A 42 3.29 -7.97 7.18
N SER A 43 3.63 -9.21 6.87
CA SER A 43 2.79 -10.37 7.18
C SER A 43 2.61 -10.54 8.69
N LEU A 44 1.41 -10.91 9.12
CA LEU A 44 1.09 -11.13 10.54
C LEU A 44 1.71 -12.41 11.11
N SER A 45 2.01 -13.37 10.24
CA SER A 45 2.66 -14.64 10.59
C SER A 45 3.71 -14.98 9.54
N PRO A 46 4.64 -15.91 9.83
CA PRO A 46 5.55 -16.45 8.82
C PRO A 46 4.78 -17.01 7.63
N ILE A 47 5.30 -16.78 6.44
CA ILE A 47 4.70 -17.22 5.19
C ILE A 47 5.56 -18.26 4.50
N ASP A 48 4.92 -19.24 3.88
CA ASP A 48 5.56 -20.23 3.03
C ASP A 48 5.58 -19.74 1.58
N ILE A 49 6.77 -19.68 0.99
CA ILE A 49 6.94 -19.30 -0.42
C ILE A 49 7.10 -20.55 -1.27
N ILE A 50 6.13 -20.83 -2.13
CA ILE A 50 6.19 -21.93 -3.07
C ILE A 50 6.87 -21.46 -4.35
N SER A 51 7.91 -22.19 -4.75
CA SER A 51 8.67 -21.90 -5.96
C SER A 51 8.42 -22.97 -7.01
N MET A 52 7.98 -22.57 -8.20
CA MET A 52 7.70 -23.46 -9.32
C MET A 52 8.54 -23.06 -10.52
N GLN A 53 9.11 -24.05 -11.18
CA GLN A 53 9.76 -23.84 -12.47
C GLN A 53 8.70 -23.66 -13.57
N ILE A 54 8.90 -22.67 -14.41
CA ILE A 54 8.12 -22.42 -15.61
C ILE A 54 9.03 -22.50 -16.83
N THR A 55 8.52 -23.00 -17.93
CA THR A 55 9.27 -23.16 -19.18
C THR A 55 8.50 -22.51 -20.31
N LYS A 56 9.17 -21.70 -21.11
CA LYS A 56 8.59 -21.12 -22.31
C LYS A 56 8.52 -22.20 -23.40
N SER A 57 7.33 -22.53 -23.88
CA SER A 57 7.11 -23.59 -24.88
C SER A 57 7.39 -23.15 -26.33
N VAL A 58 7.42 -21.84 -26.60
CA VAL A 58 7.64 -21.30 -27.95
C VAL A 58 8.76 -20.28 -27.92
N ASN A 59 9.79 -20.49 -28.72
CA ASN A 59 10.85 -19.53 -28.95
C ASN A 59 10.50 -18.66 -30.17
N SER A 60 10.33 -17.36 -29.98
CA SER A 60 9.96 -16.40 -31.02
C SER A 60 11.15 -15.71 -31.70
N GLU A 61 12.38 -16.10 -31.38
CA GLU A 61 13.56 -15.58 -32.10
C GLU A 61 13.69 -16.23 -33.46
N SER A 62 13.32 -15.51 -34.51
CA SER A 62 13.59 -15.86 -35.89
C SER A 62 15.05 -15.53 -36.22
N GLY A 63 15.83 -16.48 -36.71
CA GLY A 63 17.13 -16.23 -37.33
C GLY A 63 18.35 -16.92 -36.73
N LYS A 64 18.23 -17.85 -35.79
CA LYS A 64 19.32 -18.73 -35.36
C LYS A 64 19.07 -20.18 -35.81
N GLU A 65 20.05 -20.78 -36.51
CA GLU A 65 20.03 -22.17 -36.99
C GLU A 65 19.97 -23.23 -35.88
N SER A 66 20.17 -22.87 -34.64
CA SER A 66 19.94 -23.75 -33.48
C SER A 66 18.79 -23.20 -32.63
N LYS A 67 17.79 -24.03 -32.38
CA LYS A 67 16.79 -23.77 -31.32
C LYS A 67 17.57 -23.55 -30.03
N ALA A 68 17.54 -22.32 -29.53
CA ALA A 68 18.04 -22.05 -28.18
C ALA A 68 17.26 -22.97 -27.22
N SER A 69 17.94 -23.56 -26.25
CA SER A 69 17.32 -24.36 -25.21
C SER A 69 16.15 -23.61 -24.58
N ASP A 70 15.12 -24.34 -24.19
CA ASP A 70 13.94 -23.80 -23.55
C ASP A 70 14.34 -22.77 -22.48
N THR A 71 13.72 -21.58 -22.55
CA THR A 71 13.97 -20.56 -21.54
C THR A 71 13.22 -20.95 -20.29
N MET A 72 13.96 -21.28 -19.25
CA MET A 72 13.42 -21.62 -17.93
C MET A 72 13.34 -20.37 -17.05
N GLY A 73 12.30 -20.27 -16.26
CA GLY A 73 12.11 -19.26 -15.24
C GLY A 73 11.56 -19.87 -13.96
N MET A 74 11.57 -19.08 -12.89
CA MET A 74 10.94 -19.48 -11.63
C MET A 74 9.75 -18.57 -11.37
N LYS A 75 8.64 -19.14 -10.94
CA LYS A 75 7.48 -18.41 -10.40
C LYS A 75 7.35 -18.71 -8.92
N HIS A 76 7.30 -17.66 -8.12
CA HIS A 76 7.10 -17.74 -6.69
C HIS A 76 5.67 -17.31 -6.35
N ARG A 77 5.05 -17.98 -5.39
CA ARG A 77 3.73 -17.61 -4.89
C ARG A 77 3.63 -17.83 -3.40
N VAL A 78 2.71 -17.13 -2.78
CA VAL A 78 2.23 -17.32 -1.41
C VAL A 78 0.81 -17.85 -1.49
N ASP A 79 0.52 -18.97 -0.81
CA ASP A 79 -0.83 -19.55 -0.84
C ASP A 79 -1.81 -18.76 0.00
N PHE A 80 -1.38 -18.27 1.16
CA PHE A 80 -2.16 -17.44 2.04
C PHE A 80 -1.26 -16.56 2.90
N ALA A 81 -1.62 -15.30 3.09
CA ALA A 81 -1.02 -14.41 4.07
C ALA A 81 -1.96 -13.24 4.40
N VAL A 82 -1.92 -12.77 5.63
CA VAL A 82 -2.53 -11.51 6.04
C VAL A 82 -1.41 -10.49 6.28
N TYR A 83 -1.52 -9.33 5.67
CA TYR A 83 -0.54 -8.25 5.78
C TYR A 83 -1.14 -7.08 6.56
N LYS A 84 -0.33 -6.51 7.45
CA LYS A 84 -0.62 -5.25 8.10
C LYS A 84 0.14 -4.12 7.39
N ILE A 85 -0.61 -3.12 6.97
CA ILE A 85 -0.08 -1.88 6.38
C ILE A 85 -0.41 -0.74 7.32
N MET A 86 0.51 0.18 7.50
CA MET A 86 0.30 1.39 8.27
C MET A 86 0.61 2.61 7.41
N GLY A 87 -0.03 3.72 7.74
CA GLY A 87 0.21 4.99 7.07
C GLY A 87 -0.08 6.17 7.98
N SER A 88 0.22 7.35 7.51
CA SER A 88 -0.11 8.59 8.19
C SER A 88 -0.23 9.75 7.20
N VAL A 89 -1.04 10.73 7.58
CA VAL A 89 -1.18 12.00 6.86
C VAL A 89 -0.63 13.12 7.74
N ASN A 90 0.38 13.82 7.27
CA ASN A 90 1.01 14.93 7.99
C ASN A 90 0.34 16.26 7.62
N VAL A 91 -0.37 16.87 8.56
CA VAL A 91 -1.14 18.10 8.35
C VAL A 91 -0.24 19.27 7.91
N GLN A 92 0.97 19.40 8.45
CA GLN A 92 1.89 20.49 8.10
C GLN A 92 2.39 20.38 6.65
N LEU A 93 2.52 19.17 6.12
CA LEU A 93 2.83 18.94 4.72
C LEU A 93 1.58 19.10 3.84
N ALA A 94 0.41 18.71 4.31
CA ALA A 94 -0.87 18.93 3.65
C ALA A 94 -1.11 20.43 3.36
N GLU A 95 -0.85 21.29 4.33
CA GLU A 95 -0.94 22.74 4.15
C GLU A 95 0.00 23.26 3.04
N LYS A 96 1.17 22.63 2.86
CA LYS A 96 2.14 23.04 1.84
C LYS A 96 1.78 22.59 0.42
N THR A 97 1.15 21.43 0.31
CA THR A 97 0.78 20.85 -0.99
C THR A 97 -0.63 21.22 -1.42
N GLY A 98 -1.46 21.74 -0.49
CA GLY A 98 -2.89 21.99 -0.72
C GLY A 98 -3.74 20.73 -0.63
N PHE A 99 -3.23 19.67 0.04
CA PHE A 99 -4.00 18.46 0.30
C PHE A 99 -5.17 18.78 1.24
N SER A 100 -6.38 18.49 0.81
CA SER A 100 -7.62 18.87 1.47
C SER A 100 -8.28 17.71 2.23
N GLN A 101 -9.41 18.00 2.90
CA GLN A 101 -10.24 16.96 3.50
C GLN A 101 -10.88 16.06 2.44
N GLU A 102 -11.28 16.62 1.29
CA GLU A 102 -11.80 15.85 0.16
C GLU A 102 -10.76 14.89 -0.39
N ASP A 103 -9.49 15.31 -0.44
CA ASP A 103 -8.39 14.43 -0.84
C ASP A 103 -8.18 13.30 0.18
N ALA A 104 -8.37 13.58 1.49
CA ALA A 104 -8.29 12.56 2.52
C ALA A 104 -9.42 11.52 2.41
N GLU A 105 -10.65 11.96 2.08
CA GLU A 105 -11.76 11.03 1.81
C GLU A 105 -11.51 10.22 0.54
N ALA A 106 -10.97 10.83 -0.52
CA ALA A 106 -10.60 10.13 -1.74
C ALA A 106 -9.51 9.06 -1.47
N LEU A 107 -8.51 9.39 -0.64
CA LEU A 107 -7.51 8.41 -0.20
C LEU A 107 -8.14 7.27 0.60
N LYS A 108 -9.07 7.58 1.51
CA LYS A 108 -9.78 6.58 2.31
C LYS A 108 -10.54 5.61 1.41
N GLU A 109 -11.29 6.11 0.42
CA GLU A 109 -12.01 5.27 -0.56
C GLU A 109 -11.06 4.45 -1.43
N ALA A 110 -9.96 5.03 -1.91
CA ALA A 110 -8.96 4.30 -2.67
C ALA A 110 -8.30 3.16 -1.86
N LEU A 111 -8.11 3.34 -0.56
CA LEU A 111 -7.56 2.29 0.30
C LEU A 111 -8.57 1.15 0.56
N LYS A 112 -9.87 1.44 0.64
CA LYS A 112 -10.92 0.44 0.79
C LYS A 112 -11.03 -0.47 -0.43
N THR A 113 -10.89 0.11 -1.62
CA THR A 113 -11.04 -0.56 -2.91
C THR A 113 -9.72 -0.88 -3.60
N LEU A 114 -8.64 -0.95 -2.81
CA LEU A 114 -7.26 -1.00 -3.32
C LEU A 114 -7.00 -2.12 -4.33
N PHE A 115 -7.67 -3.26 -4.19
CA PHE A 115 -7.48 -4.44 -5.03
C PHE A 115 -8.63 -4.68 -6.01
N GLU A 116 -9.63 -3.82 -6.04
CA GLU A 116 -10.69 -3.88 -7.04
C GLU A 116 -10.14 -3.42 -8.40
N ASN A 117 -10.40 -4.19 -9.45
CA ASN A 117 -9.91 -3.93 -10.80
C ASN A 117 -8.37 -3.87 -10.95
N ASP A 118 -7.62 -4.44 -10.01
CA ASP A 118 -6.14 -4.53 -10.04
C ASP A 118 -5.65 -5.93 -10.44
N ALA A 119 -6.40 -6.64 -11.26
CA ALA A 119 -6.03 -7.98 -11.69
C ALA A 119 -4.83 -7.99 -12.63
N CYS A 120 -3.87 -8.84 -12.35
CA CYS A 120 -2.71 -9.09 -13.21
C CYS A 120 -2.19 -10.52 -13.04
N SER A 121 -1.17 -10.92 -13.81
CA SER A 121 -0.61 -12.26 -13.71
C SER A 121 0.00 -12.61 -12.34
N ALA A 122 0.45 -11.60 -11.58
CA ALA A 122 0.97 -11.76 -10.22
C ALA A 122 -0.15 -11.70 -9.17
N ARG A 123 -1.23 -11.03 -9.48
CA ARG A 123 -2.42 -10.86 -8.63
C ARG A 123 -3.67 -11.19 -9.46
N PRO A 124 -4.04 -12.47 -9.62
CA PRO A 124 -5.31 -12.84 -10.25
C PRO A 124 -6.49 -12.17 -9.51
N GLU A 125 -7.56 -11.93 -10.23
CA GLU A 125 -8.77 -11.35 -9.64
C GLU A 125 -9.25 -12.18 -8.44
N GLY A 126 -9.61 -11.49 -7.34
CA GLY A 126 -10.02 -12.12 -6.09
C GLY A 126 -8.89 -12.78 -5.29
N SER A 127 -7.62 -12.61 -5.70
CA SER A 127 -6.47 -13.16 -4.94
C SER A 127 -6.00 -12.25 -3.81
N MET A 128 -6.42 -11.01 -3.79
CA MET A 128 -6.13 -10.04 -2.72
C MET A 128 -7.38 -9.21 -2.44
N GLU A 129 -7.57 -8.87 -1.19
CA GLU A 129 -8.69 -8.06 -0.72
C GLU A 129 -8.28 -7.22 0.50
N VAL A 130 -8.99 -6.14 0.74
CA VAL A 130 -8.89 -5.37 1.98
C VAL A 130 -9.86 -5.98 2.97
N CYS A 131 -9.35 -6.58 4.05
CA CYS A 131 -10.20 -7.21 5.06
C CYS A 131 -10.72 -6.20 6.10
N LYS A 132 -9.83 -5.33 6.59
CA LYS A 132 -10.17 -4.30 7.57
C LYS A 132 -9.37 -3.03 7.35
N MET A 133 -9.97 -1.89 7.65
CA MET A 133 -9.30 -0.61 7.69
C MET A 133 -9.68 0.16 8.95
N TYR A 134 -8.69 0.80 9.56
CA TYR A 134 -8.85 1.66 10.72
C TYR A 134 -8.37 3.05 10.38
N TRP A 135 -9.19 4.06 10.61
CA TRP A 135 -8.88 5.45 10.29
C TRP A 135 -9.05 6.34 11.51
N TRP A 136 -7.99 7.06 11.88
CA TRP A 136 -8.02 8.06 12.96
C TRP A 136 -7.92 9.46 12.38
N GLN A 137 -8.90 10.28 12.68
CA GLN A 137 -8.83 11.71 12.42
C GLN A 137 -8.63 12.42 13.76
N HIS A 138 -7.50 13.15 13.87
CA HIS A 138 -7.18 13.93 15.02
C HIS A 138 -7.82 15.32 14.93
N ASP A 139 -8.29 15.82 16.06
CA ASP A 139 -8.93 17.15 16.14
C ASP A 139 -7.90 18.29 16.10
N GLU A 140 -6.65 18.00 16.46
CA GLU A 140 -5.55 18.94 16.55
C GLU A 140 -4.46 18.64 15.50
N LYS A 141 -3.79 19.71 15.02
CA LYS A 141 -2.63 19.56 14.10
C LYS A 141 -1.47 18.76 14.71
N THR A 142 -1.33 18.84 16.02
CA THR A 142 -0.39 18.02 16.78
C THR A 142 -1.21 17.07 17.64
N PRO A 143 -1.30 15.78 17.27
CA PRO A 143 -2.11 14.84 18.03
C PRO A 143 -1.58 14.67 19.46
N ALA A 144 -2.48 14.63 20.45
CA ALA A 144 -2.15 14.35 21.84
C ALA A 144 -1.50 12.96 22.02
N ILE A 145 -1.86 12.03 21.14
CA ILE A 145 -1.32 10.66 21.13
C ILE A 145 -0.53 10.45 19.86
N SER A 146 0.71 10.03 20.00
CA SER A 146 1.60 9.81 18.86
C SER A 146 1.14 8.65 17.99
N SER A 147 1.34 8.75 16.67
CA SER A 147 1.06 7.68 15.70
C SER A 147 1.70 6.34 16.11
N GLY A 148 2.90 6.38 16.70
CA GLY A 148 3.56 5.17 17.19
C GLY A 148 2.83 4.49 18.35
N LYS A 149 2.15 5.24 19.23
CA LYS A 149 1.29 4.66 20.29
C LYS A 149 0.05 4.02 19.67
N ILE A 150 -0.61 4.71 18.74
CA ILE A 150 -1.77 4.21 18.03
C ILE A 150 -1.44 2.90 17.31
N GLN A 151 -0.32 2.86 16.58
CA GLN A 151 0.13 1.68 15.85
C GLN A 151 0.46 0.49 16.75
N ARG A 152 0.97 0.74 17.96
CA ARG A 152 1.23 -0.31 18.96
C ARG A 152 0.01 -0.74 19.75
N GLY A 153 -1.10 -0.02 19.66
CA GLY A 153 -2.36 -0.36 20.29
C GLY A 153 -3.04 -1.60 19.74
N PHE A 154 -2.60 -2.10 18.58
CA PHE A 154 -3.11 -3.34 18.03
C PHE A 154 -2.58 -4.55 18.78
N ASN A 155 -3.49 -5.39 19.25
CA ASN A 155 -3.22 -6.75 19.71
C ASN A 155 -3.77 -7.73 18.67
N ILE A 156 -2.87 -8.47 18.03
CA ILE A 156 -3.19 -9.42 16.98
C ILE A 156 -2.82 -10.81 17.47
N LYS A 157 -3.84 -11.65 17.65
CA LYS A 157 -3.70 -13.01 18.13
C LYS A 157 -4.03 -14.00 17.03
N GLN A 158 -3.08 -14.85 16.69
CA GLN A 158 -3.28 -15.97 15.80
C GLN A 158 -3.99 -17.11 16.55
N LYS A 159 -5.12 -17.60 16.02
CA LYS A 159 -5.94 -18.66 16.64
C LYS A 159 -5.51 -20.07 16.24
N LYS A 160 -4.84 -20.22 15.10
CA LYS A 160 -4.36 -21.50 14.56
C LYS A 160 -2.87 -21.43 14.20
N ASP A 161 -2.14 -22.52 14.36
CA ASP A 161 -0.72 -22.57 14.00
C ASP A 161 -0.44 -22.28 12.52
N ARG A 162 -1.36 -22.67 11.65
CA ARG A 162 -1.32 -22.40 10.19
C ARG A 162 -2.62 -21.74 9.77
N PRO A 163 -2.70 -20.43 9.80
CA PRO A 163 -3.90 -19.72 9.37
C PRO A 163 -4.10 -19.86 7.87
N LYS A 164 -5.36 -19.98 7.44
CA LYS A 164 -5.77 -20.09 6.04
C LYS A 164 -6.87 -19.10 5.66
N GLU A 165 -7.41 -18.42 6.64
CA GLU A 165 -8.49 -17.45 6.50
C GLU A 165 -8.22 -16.25 7.41
N PHE A 166 -8.77 -15.11 7.07
CA PHE A 166 -8.65 -13.90 7.89
C PHE A 166 -9.25 -14.10 9.29
N THR A 167 -10.32 -14.87 9.39
CA THR A 167 -11.00 -15.22 10.66
C THR A 167 -10.15 -16.05 11.63
N ASP A 168 -9.01 -16.59 11.17
CA ASP A 168 -8.03 -17.26 12.00
C ASP A 168 -7.19 -16.29 12.86
N TYR A 169 -7.39 -14.98 12.66
CA TYR A 169 -6.82 -13.92 13.48
C TYR A 169 -7.89 -13.23 14.31
N GLU A 170 -7.53 -12.86 15.52
CA GLU A 170 -8.30 -11.97 16.38
C GLU A 170 -7.54 -10.66 16.48
N ILE A 171 -8.17 -9.59 16.03
CA ILE A 171 -7.57 -8.26 15.98
C ILE A 171 -8.36 -7.36 16.92
N THR A 172 -7.71 -6.84 17.92
CA THR A 172 -8.26 -5.83 18.82
C THR A 172 -7.34 -4.62 18.85
N TRP A 173 -7.90 -3.46 19.12
CA TRP A 173 -7.15 -2.23 19.27
C TRP A 173 -7.60 -1.52 20.54
N HIS A 174 -6.64 -1.00 21.29
CA HIS A 174 -6.89 -0.17 22.45
C HIS A 174 -5.70 0.73 22.77
N VAL A 175 -5.95 2.02 23.01
CA VAL A 175 -4.98 2.98 23.52
C VAL A 175 -5.67 3.94 24.47
N ASP A 176 -5.25 3.95 25.72
CA ASP A 176 -5.83 4.82 26.75
C ASP A 176 -5.81 6.30 26.35
N GLY A 177 -6.98 6.93 26.44
CA GLY A 177 -7.18 8.34 26.10
C GLY A 177 -7.15 8.65 24.61
N CYS A 178 -7.12 7.65 23.73
CA CYS A 178 -7.26 7.84 22.30
C CYS A 178 -8.73 7.68 21.89
N LYS A 179 -9.15 8.54 20.94
CA LYS A 179 -10.44 8.39 20.29
C LYS A 179 -10.49 7.09 19.51
N GLU A 180 -11.61 6.39 19.54
CA GLU A 180 -11.83 5.20 18.72
C GLU A 180 -11.72 5.54 17.22
N PRO A 181 -11.15 4.65 16.41
CA PRO A 181 -11.09 4.84 14.97
C PRO A 181 -12.45 4.71 14.30
N GLU A 182 -12.57 5.24 13.10
CA GLU A 182 -13.52 4.70 12.15
C GLU A 182 -13.02 3.33 11.73
N GLU A 183 -13.83 2.30 11.96
CA GLU A 183 -13.53 0.92 11.58
C GLU A 183 -14.36 0.51 10.38
N PHE A 184 -13.70 -0.05 9.39
CA PHE A 184 -14.31 -0.63 8.21
C PHE A 184 -13.97 -2.12 8.16
N ASP A 185 -15.01 -2.96 8.13
CA ASP A 185 -14.92 -4.41 8.09
C ASP A 185 -15.54 -4.91 6.78
N PHE A 186 -14.78 -5.65 5.99
CA PHE A 186 -15.17 -6.10 4.66
C PHE A 186 -15.30 -7.63 4.57
N VAL A 187 -14.97 -8.36 5.66
CA VAL A 187 -14.95 -9.84 5.70
C VAL A 187 -15.73 -10.38 6.89
#